data_3a9e3682354f13ed4ffa71a57ed64981
#
_entry.id   3a9e3682354f13ed4ffa71a57ed64981
#
_cell.length_a   1.000
_cell.length_b   1.000
_cell.length_c   1.000
_cell.angle_alpha   90.00
_cell.angle_beta   90.00
_cell.angle_gamma   90.00
#
_symmetry.space_group_name_H-M   'P 1'
#
loop_
_entity.id
_entity.type
_entity.pdbx_description
1 polymer ?
#
loop_
_entity_poly.entity_id
_entity_poly.type
_entity_poly.pdbx_seq_one_letter_code
_entity_poly.pdbx_strand_id
1 'polypeptide(L)'
;AQPAVAATSTEPAVSESALNTGSAEALLLGIVSGTTGYPVEALESHLDLEADLSIDSIKRVEIVGQWLDALGLAAGQESRRNLSAALANARTLQDMLQVFNASQANKPSLASQAAAKSVNIEVEEQNIPFERYVLRSREIPETTERINLTGQFVCLTRDTLGVSDVLADLLKAQGAFVDSVYFQDGPHVLSSAAIKAEVLVHLWSIDPASRIADVKAFFTMARAAVLAGCKHILVVTALGLKPSMATSNPDRGAGLAGLVKSLAREFPDLNVRVLDVDADQEPAEVAHAVNLELLGKDRFNEVLRRGNSRYVVDVVPSILEAGHIQNLPLNSDSVVLLTGGAKGITALVAVELARRHGCKLELVGRSAAPQGEESEHTRGETDTRRLRQILLTAHPESKPAEIEKRIRTLLSEREFRQTMQLIQSVGAEVTYHALDVQDSAAFADLIQNIYQKHGRIDGVVHGAGVIEDKLLKDKTQESFERVFNTKVNAAQVLRDQIRDDVQFVVFFSSVASAFGNRGQADYASANDALDKIAHSWQARIKGRVLSVNWGPWADTGMVNDSLRKEYASKQIGLVPKDEGVFALLAELACTKVEAQVVLMSGKPASFLGDLVSEAAGHGA
;
A
#
# COMPACT_ATOMS: atom_id res chain seq x y z
N ALA A 1 1.51 -82.10 16.32
CA ALA A 1 2.39 -81.76 17.44
C ALA A 1 3.52 -80.87 16.92
N GLN A 2 3.53 -79.76 17.49
CA GLN A 2 4.47 -78.59 17.43
C GLN A 2 5.91 -79.00 17.80
N PRO A 3 6.94 -78.12 17.64
CA PRO A 3 6.88 -76.71 18.07
C PRO A 3 7.54 -75.68 17.14
N ALA A 4 7.19 -74.42 17.48
CA ALA A 4 7.74 -73.18 16.94
C ALA A 4 9.17 -72.89 17.42
N VAL A 5 9.96 -72.25 16.54
CA VAL A 5 11.20 -71.58 16.92
C VAL A 5 11.07 -70.13 16.58
N ALA A 6 11.17 -69.29 17.61
CA ALA A 6 11.22 -67.82 17.49
C ALA A 6 12.62 -67.41 17.01
N ALA A 7 12.66 -66.58 16.00
CA ALA A 7 13.85 -65.81 15.63
C ALA A 7 13.68 -64.37 16.04
N THR A 8 14.41 -63.95 17.03
CA THR A 8 14.63 -62.54 17.43
C THR A 8 15.53 -61.88 16.42
N SER A 9 14.98 -60.94 15.65
CA SER A 9 15.78 -59.98 14.88
C SER A 9 15.87 -58.69 15.71
N THR A 10 17.04 -58.43 16.24
CA THR A 10 17.46 -57.14 16.80
C THR A 10 17.69 -56.18 15.65
N GLU A 11 16.79 -55.25 15.46
CA GLU A 11 17.06 -54.02 14.73
C GLU A 11 18.01 -53.11 15.54
N PRO A 12 19.03 -52.51 14.91
CA PRO A 12 19.88 -51.57 15.61
C PRO A 12 19.12 -50.25 15.84
N ALA A 13 19.11 -49.83 17.10
CA ALA A 13 18.65 -48.50 17.52
C ALA A 13 19.42 -47.42 16.72
N VAL A 14 18.68 -46.68 15.90
CA VAL A 14 19.20 -45.48 15.26
C VAL A 14 19.33 -44.40 16.36
N SER A 15 20.56 -44.04 16.66
CA SER A 15 20.91 -42.97 17.58
C SER A 15 20.32 -41.64 17.12
N GLU A 16 19.52 -41.02 17.96
CA GLU A 16 19.14 -39.61 17.87
C GLU A 16 20.40 -38.75 17.95
N SER A 17 20.82 -38.18 16.82
CA SER A 17 21.82 -37.13 16.83
C SER A 17 21.44 -36.07 15.80
N ALA A 18 21.22 -34.87 16.31
CA ALA A 18 21.29 -33.57 15.64
C ALA A 18 20.55 -33.51 14.28
N LEU A 19 19.57 -32.65 14.18
CA LEU A 19 19.06 -32.18 12.89
C LEU A 19 20.25 -31.88 11.97
N ASN A 20 20.51 -32.76 11.03
CA ASN A 20 21.66 -32.69 10.14
C ASN A 20 21.50 -31.42 9.29
N THR A 21 22.52 -30.60 9.18
CA THR A 21 22.54 -29.35 8.40
C THR A 21 22.00 -29.54 6.98
N GLY A 22 22.25 -30.70 6.37
CA GLY A 22 21.70 -31.08 5.07
C GLY A 22 20.17 -31.28 5.04
N SER A 23 19.54 -31.62 6.17
CA SER A 23 18.08 -31.74 6.26
C SER A 23 17.39 -30.38 6.37
N ALA A 24 17.99 -29.42 7.07
CA ALA A 24 17.48 -28.05 7.18
C ALA A 24 17.62 -27.27 5.86
N GLU A 25 18.72 -27.47 5.14
CA GLU A 25 18.96 -26.93 3.80
C GLU A 25 17.96 -27.50 2.78
N ALA A 26 17.76 -28.80 2.75
CA ALA A 26 16.81 -29.43 1.85
C ALA A 26 15.36 -28.95 2.09
N LEU A 27 14.98 -28.74 3.36
CA LEU A 27 13.69 -28.16 3.73
C LEU A 27 13.57 -26.70 3.25
N LEU A 28 14.60 -25.88 3.45
CA LEU A 28 14.61 -24.49 2.98
C LEU A 28 14.48 -24.44 1.46
N LEU A 29 15.31 -25.17 0.73
CA LEU A 29 15.26 -25.23 -0.73
C LEU A 29 13.90 -25.74 -1.25
N GLY A 30 13.31 -26.74 -0.58
CA GLY A 30 11.98 -27.25 -0.91
C GLY A 30 10.88 -26.19 -0.71
N ILE A 31 10.93 -25.41 0.36
CA ILE A 31 9.98 -24.31 0.63
C ILE A 31 10.18 -23.19 -0.38
N VAL A 32 11.41 -22.79 -0.65
CA VAL A 32 11.72 -21.75 -1.65
C VAL A 32 11.28 -22.21 -3.05
N SER A 33 11.56 -23.44 -3.43
CA SER A 33 11.09 -24.06 -4.68
C SER A 33 9.56 -24.04 -4.76
N GLY A 34 8.87 -24.43 -3.68
CA GLY A 34 7.41 -24.42 -3.59
C GLY A 34 6.82 -23.01 -3.72
N THR A 35 7.47 -22.02 -3.09
CA THR A 35 7.01 -20.63 -3.09
C THR A 35 7.32 -19.90 -4.39
N THR A 36 8.49 -20.16 -4.98
CA THR A 36 8.94 -19.48 -6.20
C THR A 36 8.61 -20.26 -7.47
N GLY A 37 8.49 -21.60 -7.37
CA GLY A 37 8.29 -22.52 -8.49
C GLY A 37 9.56 -22.79 -9.29
N TYR A 38 10.75 -22.37 -8.83
CA TYR A 38 12.02 -22.80 -9.41
C TYR A 38 12.33 -24.26 -9.02
N PRO A 39 12.89 -25.07 -9.94
CA PRO A 39 13.42 -26.37 -9.55
C PRO A 39 14.56 -26.18 -8.55
N VAL A 40 14.69 -27.11 -7.60
CA VAL A 40 15.70 -27.03 -6.53
C VAL A 40 17.12 -26.87 -7.09
N GLU A 41 17.39 -27.49 -8.25
CA GLU A 41 18.68 -27.46 -8.94
C GLU A 41 19.06 -26.07 -9.47
N ALA A 42 18.08 -25.16 -9.64
CA ALA A 42 18.30 -23.77 -10.07
C ALA A 42 18.43 -22.80 -8.88
N LEU A 43 18.27 -23.29 -7.64
CA LEU A 43 18.35 -22.49 -6.42
C LEU A 43 19.76 -22.56 -5.83
N GLU A 44 20.71 -21.84 -6.45
CA GLU A 44 22.05 -21.74 -5.91
C GLU A 44 22.07 -20.91 -4.61
N SER A 45 22.79 -21.39 -3.59
CA SER A 45 22.75 -20.80 -2.23
C SER A 45 23.25 -19.35 -2.15
N HIS A 46 24.03 -18.90 -3.13
CA HIS A 46 24.59 -17.55 -3.19
C HIS A 46 23.68 -16.52 -3.88
N LEU A 47 22.58 -16.95 -4.50
CA LEU A 47 21.64 -16.04 -5.18
C LEU A 47 20.99 -15.08 -4.20
N ASP A 48 20.93 -13.80 -4.60
CA ASP A 48 20.21 -12.77 -3.84
C ASP A 48 18.69 -13.02 -3.90
N LEU A 49 18.06 -13.08 -2.73
CA LEU A 49 16.65 -13.41 -2.60
C LEU A 49 15.75 -12.42 -3.34
N GLU A 50 16.08 -11.13 -3.30
CA GLU A 50 15.28 -10.08 -3.95
C GLU A 50 15.69 -9.87 -5.41
N ALA A 51 16.99 -9.71 -5.67
CA ALA A 51 17.50 -9.38 -6.99
C ALA A 51 17.43 -10.55 -7.99
N ASP A 52 17.78 -11.77 -7.54
CA ASP A 52 17.89 -12.94 -8.41
C ASP A 52 16.63 -13.83 -8.37
N LEU A 53 15.99 -13.98 -7.20
CA LEU A 53 14.84 -14.87 -7.01
C LEU A 53 13.49 -14.14 -6.94
N SER A 54 13.47 -12.81 -6.96
CA SER A 54 12.26 -11.97 -6.83
C SER A 54 11.47 -12.26 -5.55
N ILE A 55 12.19 -12.60 -4.46
CA ILE A 55 11.64 -12.81 -3.12
C ILE A 55 11.75 -11.49 -2.36
N ASP A 56 10.68 -10.72 -2.31
CA ASP A 56 10.59 -9.49 -1.54
C ASP A 56 10.65 -9.73 -0.01
N SER A 57 10.74 -8.67 0.76
CA SER A 57 10.86 -8.75 2.22
C SER A 57 9.66 -9.43 2.90
N ILE A 58 8.47 -9.38 2.28
CA ILE A 58 7.23 -9.99 2.81
C ILE A 58 7.26 -11.49 2.57
N LYS A 59 7.55 -11.92 1.34
CA LYS A 59 7.73 -13.34 1.00
C LYS A 59 8.87 -13.98 1.80
N ARG A 60 9.93 -13.23 2.07
CA ARG A 60 11.05 -13.70 2.90
C ARG A 60 10.60 -14.03 4.32
N VAL A 61 9.80 -13.17 4.93
CA VAL A 61 9.22 -13.43 6.27
C VAL A 61 8.34 -14.67 6.26
N GLU A 62 7.56 -14.87 5.19
CA GLU A 62 6.72 -16.05 5.01
C GLU A 62 7.55 -17.35 4.88
N ILE A 63 8.57 -17.35 4.01
CA ILE A 63 9.50 -18.48 3.84
C ILE A 63 10.17 -18.82 5.18
N VAL A 64 10.63 -17.82 5.92
CA VAL A 64 11.20 -17.99 7.25
C VAL A 64 10.20 -18.61 8.21
N GLY A 65 8.96 -18.14 8.21
CA GLY A 65 7.88 -18.69 9.03
C GLY A 65 7.64 -20.16 8.74
N GLN A 66 7.43 -20.52 7.46
CA GLN A 66 7.21 -21.89 7.01
C GLN A 66 8.41 -22.80 7.33
N TRP A 67 9.64 -22.30 7.16
CA TRP A 67 10.85 -23.06 7.46
C TRP A 67 11.01 -23.35 8.96
N LEU A 68 10.77 -22.35 9.82
CA LEU A 68 10.80 -22.53 11.27
C LEU A 68 9.70 -23.48 11.75
N ASP A 69 8.52 -23.46 11.14
CA ASP A 69 7.43 -24.41 11.41
C ASP A 69 7.79 -25.83 10.98
N ALA A 70 8.36 -26.00 9.79
CA ALA A 70 8.83 -27.28 9.28
C ALA A 70 9.96 -27.88 10.13
N LEU A 71 10.76 -27.02 10.78
CA LEU A 71 11.80 -27.41 11.72
C LEU A 71 11.26 -27.69 13.13
N GLY A 72 9.94 -27.60 13.37
CA GLY A 72 9.30 -27.91 14.65
C GLY A 72 9.54 -26.86 15.76
N LEU A 73 9.93 -25.64 15.40
CA LEU A 73 10.14 -24.55 16.36
C LEU A 73 8.80 -23.90 16.72
N ALA A 74 8.28 -24.21 17.92
CA ALA A 74 6.95 -23.76 18.38
C ALA A 74 6.77 -22.24 18.36
N ALA A 75 5.58 -21.77 17.96
CA ALA A 75 5.20 -20.37 18.01
C ALA A 75 5.14 -19.88 19.48
N GLY A 76 5.67 -18.69 19.76
CA GLY A 76 5.56 -18.03 21.07
C GLY A 76 6.82 -18.03 21.94
N GLN A 77 7.89 -18.71 21.56
CA GLN A 77 9.18 -18.62 22.26
C GLN A 77 9.96 -17.37 21.82
N GLU A 78 10.52 -16.63 22.75
CA GLU A 78 11.36 -15.45 22.50
C GLU A 78 12.53 -15.77 21.56
N SER A 79 13.11 -16.96 21.69
CA SER A 79 14.15 -17.47 20.80
C SER A 79 13.69 -17.58 19.33
N ARG A 80 12.43 -17.95 19.07
CA ARG A 80 11.89 -17.99 17.71
C ARG A 80 11.71 -16.60 17.11
N ARG A 81 11.25 -15.62 17.91
CA ARG A 81 11.09 -14.22 17.46
C ARG A 81 12.44 -13.63 17.06
N ASN A 82 13.46 -13.81 17.89
CA ASN A 82 14.82 -13.32 17.62
C ASN A 82 15.42 -13.99 16.38
N LEU A 83 15.25 -15.30 16.23
CA LEU A 83 15.73 -16.05 15.07
C LEU A 83 14.99 -15.64 13.80
N SER A 84 13.67 -15.52 13.85
CA SER A 84 12.85 -15.06 12.72
C SER A 84 13.28 -13.66 12.27
N ALA A 85 13.53 -12.73 13.19
CA ALA A 85 14.00 -11.39 12.87
C ALA A 85 15.41 -11.40 12.23
N ALA A 86 16.33 -12.24 12.72
CA ALA A 86 17.64 -12.39 12.15
C ALA A 86 17.61 -12.99 10.74
N LEU A 87 16.82 -14.05 10.53
CA LEU A 87 16.63 -14.71 9.23
C LEU A 87 15.94 -13.80 8.20
N ALA A 88 14.98 -12.98 8.63
CA ALA A 88 14.32 -12.01 7.76
C ALA A 88 15.26 -10.91 7.21
N ASN A 89 16.42 -10.73 7.82
CA ASN A 89 17.47 -9.80 7.35
C ASN A 89 18.49 -10.43 6.40
N ALA A 90 18.47 -11.76 6.23
CA ALA A 90 19.38 -12.47 5.33
C ALA A 90 19.11 -12.05 3.86
N ARG A 91 20.18 -11.90 3.08
CA ARG A 91 20.09 -11.51 1.66
C ARG A 91 20.15 -12.71 0.73
N THR A 92 20.81 -13.78 1.13
CA THR A 92 20.97 -15.00 0.33
C THR A 92 20.46 -16.22 1.10
N LEU A 93 20.22 -17.33 0.39
CA LEU A 93 19.90 -18.61 1.03
C LEU A 93 21.07 -19.07 1.94
N GLN A 94 22.30 -18.79 1.53
CA GLN A 94 23.50 -19.08 2.31
C GLN A 94 23.51 -18.31 3.63
N ASP A 95 23.18 -17.02 3.62
CA ASP A 95 23.07 -16.22 4.84
C ASP A 95 22.01 -16.79 5.79
N MET A 96 20.86 -17.22 5.26
CA MET A 96 19.81 -17.84 6.08
C MET A 96 20.32 -19.11 6.77
N LEU A 97 21.02 -19.98 6.04
CA LEU A 97 21.62 -21.19 6.59
C LEU A 97 22.70 -20.90 7.62
N GLN A 98 23.54 -19.88 7.40
CA GLN A 98 24.57 -19.46 8.36
C GLN A 98 23.95 -18.95 9.67
N VAL A 99 22.94 -18.07 9.58
CA VAL A 99 22.21 -17.54 10.75
C VAL A 99 21.55 -18.67 11.53
N PHE A 100 20.92 -19.62 10.83
CA PHE A 100 20.29 -20.78 11.46
C PHE A 100 21.32 -21.65 12.18
N ASN A 101 22.42 -22.03 11.51
CA ASN A 101 23.47 -22.88 12.08
C ASN A 101 24.13 -22.21 13.30
N ALA A 102 24.39 -20.90 13.25
CA ALA A 102 24.93 -20.15 14.39
C ALA A 102 23.97 -20.18 15.59
N SER A 103 22.65 -20.17 15.35
CA SER A 103 21.63 -20.25 16.39
C SER A 103 21.56 -21.64 17.06
N GLN A 104 21.88 -22.71 16.34
CA GLN A 104 21.90 -24.08 16.85
C GLN A 104 23.16 -24.39 17.68
N ALA A 105 24.29 -23.76 17.34
CA ALA A 105 25.55 -23.95 18.08
C ALA A 105 25.49 -23.45 19.54
N ASN A 106 24.53 -22.60 19.90
CA ASN A 106 24.36 -21.99 21.22
C ASN A 106 23.27 -22.62 22.10
N LYS A 107 22.69 -23.81 21.76
CA LYS A 107 21.65 -24.46 22.58
C LYS A 107 22.18 -25.70 23.31
N PRO A 108 21.94 -25.85 24.65
CA PRO A 108 22.02 -27.14 25.29
C PRO A 108 20.86 -28.02 24.85
N SER A 109 21.17 -29.28 24.55
CA SER A 109 20.24 -30.33 24.13
C SER A 109 19.02 -30.43 25.06
N LEU A 110 17.83 -30.21 24.51
CA LEU A 110 16.56 -30.66 25.09
C LEU A 110 15.82 -31.45 24.02
N ALA A 111 15.76 -32.73 24.26
CA ALA A 111 15.04 -33.70 23.44
C ALA A 111 13.52 -33.61 23.65
N SER A 112 12.82 -33.99 22.59
CA SER A 112 11.55 -34.70 22.60
C SER A 112 10.24 -33.97 22.31
N GLN A 113 9.60 -34.54 21.34
CA GLN A 113 8.16 -34.70 21.08
C GLN A 113 7.42 -33.56 20.37
N ALA A 114 7.16 -33.77 19.07
CA ALA A 114 5.79 -33.85 18.59
C ALA A 114 5.77 -34.18 17.09
N ALA A 115 5.07 -35.26 16.74
CA ALA A 115 4.69 -35.59 15.38
C ALA A 115 3.87 -34.43 14.79
N ALA A 116 4.36 -33.85 13.72
CA ALA A 116 3.62 -32.86 12.97
C ALA A 116 2.42 -33.50 12.30
N LYS A 117 1.22 -33.24 12.81
CA LYS A 117 0.01 -33.31 12.00
C LYS A 117 0.02 -32.12 11.08
N SER A 118 0.23 -32.36 9.80
CA SER A 118 -0.11 -31.41 8.75
C SER A 118 -1.62 -31.22 8.78
N VAL A 119 -2.07 -30.14 9.39
CA VAL A 119 -3.45 -29.70 9.24
C VAL A 119 -3.48 -28.95 7.91
N ASN A 120 -3.96 -29.63 6.88
CA ASN A 120 -4.49 -28.97 5.71
C ASN A 120 -5.74 -28.20 6.20
N ILE A 121 -5.59 -26.95 6.49
CA ILE A 121 -6.73 -26.05 6.61
C ILE A 121 -7.16 -25.76 5.17
N GLU A 122 -8.15 -26.51 4.70
CA GLU A 122 -8.98 -26.05 3.59
C GLU A 122 -9.64 -24.77 4.11
N VAL A 123 -9.14 -23.62 3.64
CA VAL A 123 -9.79 -22.34 3.86
C VAL A 123 -11.03 -22.37 2.98
N GLU A 124 -12.19 -22.73 3.55
CA GLU A 124 -13.47 -22.46 2.91
C GLU A 124 -13.46 -20.97 2.51
N GLU A 125 -13.68 -20.69 1.23
CA GLU A 125 -13.88 -19.33 0.75
C GLU A 125 -15.12 -18.77 1.46
N GLN A 126 -14.89 -18.07 2.56
CA GLN A 126 -15.95 -17.35 3.25
C GLN A 126 -16.48 -16.30 2.25
N ASN A 127 -17.77 -16.37 1.97
CA ASN A 127 -18.44 -15.37 1.13
C ASN A 127 -18.53 -14.04 1.91
N ILE A 128 -17.43 -13.27 1.89
CA ILE A 128 -17.33 -11.98 2.56
C ILE A 128 -17.97 -10.94 1.65
N PRO A 129 -19.03 -10.26 2.09
CA PRO A 129 -19.79 -9.36 1.23
C PRO A 129 -18.93 -8.18 0.74
N PHE A 130 -19.13 -7.81 -0.52
CA PHE A 130 -18.61 -6.60 -1.10
C PHE A 130 -19.53 -5.43 -0.73
N GLU A 131 -18.98 -4.40 -0.10
CA GLU A 131 -19.74 -3.31 0.48
C GLU A 131 -19.14 -1.94 0.16
N ARG A 132 -19.96 -0.93 0.25
CA ARG A 132 -19.62 0.48 0.08
C ARG A 132 -19.54 1.19 1.42
N TYR A 133 -18.49 1.99 1.61
CA TYR A 133 -18.29 2.83 2.78
C TYR A 133 -17.94 4.25 2.37
N VAL A 134 -18.14 5.18 3.29
CA VAL A 134 -17.72 6.59 3.17
C VAL A 134 -16.98 7.03 4.43
N LEU A 135 -16.15 8.06 4.31
CA LEU A 135 -15.46 8.65 5.45
C LEU A 135 -16.33 9.74 6.08
N ARG A 136 -16.43 9.75 7.39
CA ARG A 136 -17.12 10.78 8.17
C ARG A 136 -16.31 11.12 9.41
N SER A 137 -16.34 12.40 9.80
CA SER A 137 -15.79 12.79 11.09
C SER A 137 -16.82 12.58 12.20
N ARG A 138 -16.33 12.13 13.34
CA ARG A 138 -17.10 11.99 14.58
C ARG A 138 -16.45 12.84 15.67
N GLU A 139 -17.24 13.68 16.33
CA GLU A 139 -16.76 14.46 17.46
C GLU A 139 -16.45 13.57 18.66
N ILE A 140 -15.32 13.84 19.31
CA ILE A 140 -14.85 13.12 20.47
C ILE A 140 -14.41 14.09 21.57
N PRO A 141 -14.47 13.68 22.84
CA PRO A 141 -13.98 14.51 23.95
C PRO A 141 -12.46 14.66 23.91
N GLU A 142 -11.97 15.64 24.67
CA GLU A 142 -10.55 15.77 24.97
C GLU A 142 -10.05 14.55 25.74
N THR A 143 -8.82 14.11 25.42
CA THR A 143 -8.19 13.07 26.23
C THR A 143 -7.72 13.64 27.57
N THR A 144 -7.99 12.94 28.65
CA THR A 144 -7.56 13.31 30.00
C THR A 144 -6.15 12.82 30.31
N GLU A 145 -5.70 11.74 29.65
CA GLU A 145 -4.36 11.21 29.82
C GLU A 145 -3.33 11.99 29.02
N ARG A 146 -2.23 12.36 29.67
CA ARG A 146 -1.15 13.18 29.06
C ARG A 146 0.19 12.49 29.17
N ILE A 147 1.03 12.65 28.13
CA ILE A 147 2.46 12.31 28.20
C ILE A 147 3.24 13.45 28.86
N ASN A 148 4.37 13.10 29.47
CA ASN A 148 5.30 14.06 30.05
C ASN A 148 6.49 14.24 29.11
N LEU A 149 6.77 15.46 28.68
CA LEU A 149 7.89 15.81 27.79
C LEU A 149 9.12 16.36 28.53
N THR A 150 9.09 16.43 29.87
CA THR A 150 10.22 16.93 30.65
C THR A 150 11.51 16.15 30.36
N GLY A 151 12.54 16.83 29.94
CA GLY A 151 13.84 16.25 29.60
C GLY A 151 13.90 15.56 28.23
N GLN A 152 12.82 15.51 27.47
CA GLN A 152 12.81 14.91 26.14
C GLN A 152 13.29 15.87 25.04
N PHE A 153 13.95 15.34 24.02
CA PHE A 153 14.36 16.09 22.84
C PHE A 153 13.24 16.14 21.81
N VAL A 154 12.76 17.36 21.53
CA VAL A 154 11.72 17.64 20.53
C VAL A 154 12.35 18.32 19.33
N CYS A 155 12.15 17.75 18.13
CA CYS A 155 12.50 18.38 16.86
C CYS A 155 11.24 18.97 16.21
N LEU A 156 11.26 20.27 15.88
CA LEU A 156 10.18 20.97 15.19
C LEU A 156 10.63 21.35 13.77
N THR A 157 9.79 21.12 12.76
CA THR A 157 9.97 21.84 11.48
C THR A 157 9.31 23.21 11.57
N ARG A 158 10.01 24.26 11.15
CA ARG A 158 9.53 25.65 11.23
C ARG A 158 8.47 25.93 10.15
N ASP A 159 7.55 26.79 10.48
CA ASP A 159 6.60 27.46 9.59
C ASP A 159 6.88 28.97 9.56
N THR A 160 6.28 29.71 8.60
CA THR A 160 6.38 31.17 8.51
C THR A 160 5.20 31.91 9.18
N LEU A 161 4.22 31.16 9.70
CA LEU A 161 3.05 31.73 10.38
C LEU A 161 3.34 32.09 11.85
N GLY A 162 4.45 31.55 12.42
CA GLY A 162 4.85 31.77 13.81
C GLY A 162 4.34 30.73 14.80
N VAL A 163 3.66 29.66 14.33
CA VAL A 163 3.16 28.57 15.17
C VAL A 163 4.30 27.83 15.83
N SER A 164 5.37 27.54 15.08
CA SER A 164 6.54 26.83 15.58
C SER A 164 7.27 27.58 16.71
N ASP A 165 7.33 28.90 16.64
CA ASP A 165 7.99 29.69 17.68
C ASP A 165 7.18 29.68 18.99
N VAL A 166 5.87 29.87 18.92
CA VAL A 166 4.98 29.78 20.08
C VAL A 166 4.98 28.38 20.67
N LEU A 167 4.90 27.33 19.84
CA LEU A 167 4.94 25.96 20.31
C LEU A 167 6.27 25.62 20.98
N ALA A 168 7.39 26.06 20.41
CA ALA A 168 8.71 25.86 21.02
C ALA A 168 8.80 26.46 22.44
N ASP A 169 8.25 27.66 22.65
CA ASP A 169 8.24 28.30 23.96
C ASP A 169 7.33 27.54 24.95
N LEU A 170 6.15 27.07 24.51
CA LEU A 170 5.28 26.25 25.34
C LEU A 170 5.98 24.92 25.77
N LEU A 171 6.65 24.25 24.87
CA LEU A 171 7.34 22.99 25.16
C LEU A 171 8.56 23.18 26.06
N LYS A 172 9.34 24.26 25.88
CA LYS A 172 10.44 24.64 26.77
C LYS A 172 9.94 24.94 28.18
N ALA A 173 8.81 25.64 28.30
CA ALA A 173 8.18 25.91 29.59
C ALA A 173 7.72 24.65 30.32
N GLN A 174 7.44 23.55 29.58
CA GLN A 174 7.13 22.23 30.10
C GLN A 174 8.38 21.37 30.37
N GLY A 175 9.59 21.93 30.19
CA GLY A 175 10.86 21.28 30.47
C GLY A 175 11.43 20.41 29.33
N ALA A 176 10.92 20.53 28.11
CA ALA A 176 11.47 19.84 26.93
C ALA A 176 12.70 20.61 26.38
N PHE A 177 13.62 19.87 25.75
CA PHE A 177 14.69 20.43 24.93
C PHE A 177 14.19 20.53 23.49
N VAL A 178 14.08 21.75 22.95
CA VAL A 178 13.47 21.98 21.63
C VAL A 178 14.53 22.45 20.64
N ASP A 179 14.67 21.72 19.54
CA ASP A 179 15.42 22.11 18.34
C ASP A 179 14.45 22.37 17.19
N SER A 180 14.68 23.47 16.43
CA SER A 180 13.82 23.88 15.33
C SER A 180 14.61 23.95 14.03
N VAL A 181 14.13 23.26 12.99
CA VAL A 181 14.80 23.15 11.69
C VAL A 181 13.97 23.78 10.59
N TYR A 182 14.63 24.41 9.63
CA TYR A 182 13.97 24.88 8.41
C TYR A 182 13.78 23.72 7.45
N PHE A 183 12.57 23.55 6.95
CA PHE A 183 12.26 22.46 6.04
C PHE A 183 13.01 22.58 4.70
N GLN A 184 13.32 23.81 4.25
CA GLN A 184 14.09 24.10 3.04
C GLN A 184 15.58 23.74 3.15
N ASP A 185 16.12 23.49 4.33
CA ASP A 185 17.54 23.13 4.53
C ASP A 185 17.91 21.79 3.88
N GLY A 186 16.90 21.05 3.44
CA GLY A 186 17.03 19.83 2.66
C GLY A 186 17.09 18.54 3.49
N PRO A 187 16.95 17.39 2.82
CA PRO A 187 16.73 16.10 3.50
C PRO A 187 17.85 15.68 4.46
N HIS A 188 19.11 16.05 4.19
CA HIS A 188 20.25 15.68 5.05
C HIS A 188 20.21 16.42 6.40
N VAL A 189 19.90 17.72 6.39
CA VAL A 189 19.79 18.53 7.62
C VAL A 189 18.60 18.04 8.44
N LEU A 190 17.44 17.84 7.79
CA LEU A 190 16.24 17.33 8.42
C LEU A 190 16.47 15.96 9.08
N SER A 191 17.13 15.03 8.37
CA SER A 191 17.42 13.71 8.92
C SER A 191 18.39 13.77 10.09
N SER A 192 19.42 14.63 10.04
CA SER A 192 20.41 14.78 11.11
C SER A 192 19.81 15.34 12.40
N ALA A 193 18.85 16.24 12.30
CA ALA A 193 18.09 16.76 13.44
C ALA A 193 17.13 15.69 13.98
N ALA A 194 16.44 14.97 13.09
CA ALA A 194 15.43 13.96 13.43
C ALA A 194 16.02 12.75 14.19
N ILE A 195 17.27 12.34 13.89
CA ILE A 195 17.95 11.21 14.56
C ILE A 195 18.07 11.42 16.08
N LYS A 196 18.14 12.66 16.54
CA LYS A 196 18.28 12.98 17.98
C LYS A 196 16.92 13.11 18.67
N ALA A 197 15.83 13.15 17.92
CA ALA A 197 14.51 13.48 18.45
C ALA A 197 13.84 12.25 19.08
N GLU A 198 13.42 12.38 20.34
CA GLU A 198 12.46 11.47 20.95
C GLU A 198 11.03 11.80 20.51
N VAL A 199 10.81 13.07 20.15
CA VAL A 199 9.54 13.63 19.67
C VAL A 199 9.80 14.44 18.40
N LEU A 200 9.07 14.14 17.34
CA LEU A 200 9.11 14.87 16.07
C LEU A 200 7.78 15.57 15.83
N VAL A 201 7.79 16.89 15.63
CA VAL A 201 6.60 17.66 15.25
C VAL A 201 6.84 18.31 13.90
N HIS A 202 6.03 17.94 12.92
CA HIS A 202 6.11 18.50 11.57
C HIS A 202 5.04 19.59 11.38
N LEU A 203 5.48 20.85 11.30
CA LEU A 203 4.63 22.02 11.12
C LEU A 203 4.71 22.61 9.70
N TRP A 204 5.74 22.27 8.91
CA TRP A 204 5.90 22.84 7.57
C TRP A 204 4.67 22.71 6.69
N SER A 205 3.88 21.67 6.82
CA SER A 205 2.68 21.46 6.00
C SER A 205 1.56 22.46 6.24
N ILE A 206 1.58 23.25 7.33
CA ILE A 206 0.64 24.36 7.50
C ILE A 206 1.11 25.66 6.83
N ASP A 207 2.36 25.70 6.37
CA ASP A 207 2.94 26.88 5.74
C ASP A 207 2.29 27.13 4.37
N PRO A 208 2.01 28.40 4.00
CA PRO A 208 1.49 28.75 2.67
C PRO A 208 2.39 28.32 1.50
N ALA A 209 3.69 28.17 1.75
CA ALA A 209 4.67 27.74 0.76
C ALA A 209 4.75 26.22 0.61
N SER A 210 4.09 25.43 1.48
CA SER A 210 4.10 23.97 1.41
C SER A 210 3.46 23.45 0.12
N ARG A 211 3.90 22.29 -0.31
CA ARG A 211 3.43 21.59 -1.52
C ARG A 211 3.21 20.11 -1.23
N ILE A 212 2.34 19.45 -1.99
CA ILE A 212 2.12 17.99 -1.90
C ILE A 212 3.44 17.22 -2.02
N ALA A 213 4.38 17.72 -2.83
CA ALA A 213 5.69 17.11 -3.04
C ALA A 213 6.56 17.05 -1.77
N ASP A 214 6.30 17.90 -0.77
CA ASP A 214 7.10 17.98 0.47
C ASP A 214 6.97 16.73 1.35
N VAL A 215 5.92 15.93 1.14
CA VAL A 215 5.76 14.61 1.75
C VAL A 215 7.01 13.73 1.56
N LYS A 216 7.69 13.85 0.43
CA LYS A 216 8.92 13.08 0.12
C LYS A 216 10.07 13.42 1.07
N ALA A 217 10.27 14.70 1.35
CA ALA A 217 11.29 15.14 2.31
C ALA A 217 10.89 14.76 3.75
N PHE A 218 9.61 14.88 4.09
CA PHE A 218 9.12 14.43 5.39
C PHE A 218 9.27 12.91 5.57
N PHE A 219 9.04 12.09 4.55
CA PHE A 219 9.31 10.65 4.60
C PHE A 219 10.76 10.37 5.03
N THR A 220 11.74 11.04 4.42
CA THR A 220 13.16 10.87 4.77
C THR A 220 13.42 11.23 6.22
N MET A 221 12.86 12.34 6.70
CA MET A 221 12.96 12.80 8.08
C MET A 221 12.31 11.81 9.06
N ALA A 222 11.07 11.42 8.81
CA ALA A 222 10.33 10.47 9.65
C ALA A 222 11.02 9.11 9.72
N ARG A 223 11.53 8.61 8.57
CA ARG A 223 12.31 7.37 8.52
C ARG A 223 13.56 7.46 9.40
N ALA A 224 14.30 8.54 9.33
CA ALA A 224 15.50 8.73 10.16
C ALA A 224 15.14 8.76 11.65
N ALA A 225 14.08 9.48 12.05
CA ALA A 225 13.60 9.56 13.42
C ALA A 225 13.17 8.18 13.96
N VAL A 226 12.33 7.46 13.22
CA VAL A 226 11.79 6.15 13.64
C VAL A 226 12.91 5.12 13.80
N LEU A 227 13.84 5.05 12.86
CA LEU A 227 14.96 4.11 12.91
C LEU A 227 15.96 4.45 14.03
N ALA A 228 16.00 5.69 14.49
CA ALA A 228 16.79 6.14 15.63
C ALA A 228 16.09 5.96 16.99
N GLY A 229 14.82 5.52 17.01
CA GLY A 229 14.08 5.24 18.23
C GLY A 229 13.15 6.37 18.70
N CYS A 230 12.75 7.28 17.82
CA CYS A 230 11.73 8.29 18.10
C CYS A 230 10.43 7.60 18.58
N LYS A 231 9.81 8.17 19.61
CA LYS A 231 8.62 7.58 20.27
C LYS A 231 7.32 8.26 19.90
N HIS A 232 7.39 9.53 19.52
CA HIS A 232 6.22 10.34 19.20
C HIS A 232 6.44 11.14 17.92
N ILE A 233 5.50 11.05 16.99
CA ILE A 233 5.48 11.85 15.77
C ILE A 233 4.12 12.52 15.64
N LEU A 234 4.10 13.83 15.60
CA LEU A 234 2.91 14.61 15.29
C LEU A 234 3.12 15.39 13.99
N VAL A 235 2.25 15.14 13.04
CA VAL A 235 2.23 15.85 11.75
C VAL A 235 1.04 16.79 11.75
N VAL A 236 1.26 18.08 11.49
CA VAL A 236 0.19 19.08 11.48
C VAL A 236 -0.10 19.50 10.06
N THR A 237 -1.35 19.40 9.62
CA THR A 237 -1.82 19.76 8.28
C THR A 237 -2.82 20.90 8.33
N ALA A 238 -3.00 21.60 7.22
CA ALA A 238 -4.02 22.64 7.05
C ALA A 238 -4.81 22.40 5.75
N LEU A 239 -5.31 21.17 5.59
CA LEU A 239 -6.10 20.74 4.44
C LEU A 239 -7.46 21.43 4.36
N GLY A 240 -7.91 22.07 5.45
CA GLY A 240 -9.24 22.63 5.57
C GLY A 240 -10.34 21.56 5.55
N LEU A 241 -10.05 20.38 6.12
CA LEU A 241 -11.02 19.29 6.20
C LEU A 241 -12.28 19.73 6.94
N LYS A 242 -13.42 19.62 6.28
CA LYS A 242 -14.73 19.83 6.93
C LYS A 242 -15.19 18.55 7.61
N PRO A 243 -16.19 18.59 8.51
CA PRO A 243 -16.80 17.38 9.07
C PRO A 243 -17.28 16.37 8.02
N SER A 244 -17.59 16.82 6.79
CA SER A 244 -17.89 15.99 5.63
C SER A 244 -16.67 15.45 4.88
N MET A 245 -15.46 15.62 5.42
CA MET A 245 -14.15 15.27 4.82
C MET A 245 -13.80 16.07 3.55
N ALA A 246 -14.57 17.09 3.18
CA ALA A 246 -14.21 17.96 2.06
C ALA A 246 -12.90 18.72 2.35
N THR A 247 -12.01 18.75 1.36
CA THR A 247 -10.68 19.38 1.43
C THR A 247 -10.66 20.64 0.56
N SER A 248 -10.14 21.75 1.09
CA SER A 248 -10.01 23.00 0.33
C SER A 248 -8.60 23.21 -0.24
N ASN A 249 -7.56 22.77 0.44
CA ASN A 249 -6.18 22.99 0.05
C ASN A 249 -5.31 21.71 0.19
N PRO A 250 -5.19 20.89 -0.88
CA PRO A 250 -4.42 19.66 -0.82
C PRO A 250 -2.90 19.91 -0.67
N ASP A 251 -2.38 21.08 -1.05
CA ASP A 251 -0.95 21.38 -0.91
C ASP A 251 -0.50 21.44 0.55
N ARG A 252 -1.43 21.69 1.48
CA ARG A 252 -1.14 21.77 2.92
C ARG A 252 -1.26 20.43 3.65
N GLY A 253 -0.67 19.36 3.08
CA GLY A 253 -0.46 18.10 3.77
C GLY A 253 -1.11 16.85 3.19
N ALA A 254 -1.65 16.89 1.95
CA ALA A 254 -2.15 15.69 1.29
C ALA A 254 -1.04 14.63 1.15
N GLY A 255 -1.34 13.39 1.48
CA GLY A 255 -0.40 12.27 1.51
C GLY A 255 0.19 11.98 2.89
N LEU A 256 0.15 12.92 3.82
CA LEU A 256 0.73 12.74 5.15
C LEU A 256 -0.09 11.79 6.03
N ALA A 257 -1.43 11.80 5.92
CA ALA A 257 -2.28 10.91 6.70
C ALA A 257 -2.05 9.43 6.31
N GLY A 258 -1.93 9.12 5.01
CA GLY A 258 -1.60 7.78 4.54
C GLY A 258 -0.24 7.30 5.04
N LEU A 259 0.78 8.16 5.02
CA LEU A 259 2.11 7.88 5.57
C LEU A 259 2.02 7.57 7.07
N VAL A 260 1.40 8.44 7.86
CA VAL A 260 1.23 8.31 9.32
C VAL A 260 0.53 7.00 9.68
N LYS A 261 -0.58 6.69 9.02
CA LYS A 261 -1.32 5.44 9.24
C LYS A 261 -0.48 4.20 8.94
N SER A 262 0.37 4.24 7.89
CA SER A 262 1.26 3.13 7.57
C SER A 262 2.38 2.97 8.59
N LEU A 263 2.94 4.07 9.12
CA LEU A 263 3.90 4.04 10.21
C LEU A 263 3.29 3.41 11.47
N ALA A 264 2.04 3.75 11.82
CA ALA A 264 1.33 3.16 12.94
C ALA A 264 1.15 1.63 12.81
N ARG A 265 0.99 1.14 11.56
CA ARG A 265 0.90 -0.31 11.28
C ARG A 265 2.22 -1.03 11.41
N GLU A 266 3.29 -0.37 11.02
CA GLU A 266 4.62 -0.96 11.02
C GLU A 266 5.30 -0.88 12.39
N PHE A 267 4.98 0.15 13.18
CA PHE A 267 5.55 0.43 14.50
C PHE A 267 4.45 0.62 15.55
N PRO A 268 3.88 -0.45 16.11
CA PRO A 268 2.76 -0.35 17.07
C PRO A 268 3.09 0.43 18.36
N ASP A 269 4.36 0.47 18.73
CA ASP A 269 4.83 1.21 19.91
C ASP A 269 5.07 2.70 19.64
N LEU A 270 5.06 3.14 18.37
CA LEU A 270 5.20 4.53 17.97
C LEU A 270 3.87 5.26 18.14
N ASN A 271 3.83 6.29 18.96
CA ASN A 271 2.68 7.20 18.98
C ASN A 271 2.78 8.16 17.80
N VAL A 272 2.06 7.88 16.73
CA VAL A 272 2.09 8.67 15.50
C VAL A 272 0.70 9.18 15.13
N ARG A 273 0.60 10.50 14.85
CA ARG A 273 -0.67 11.17 14.59
C ARG A 273 -0.51 12.25 13.52
N VAL A 274 -1.55 12.41 12.69
CA VAL A 274 -1.77 13.60 11.89
C VAL A 274 -2.91 14.42 12.51
N LEU A 275 -2.68 15.72 12.62
CA LEU A 275 -3.63 16.70 13.14
C LEU A 275 -3.94 17.73 12.05
N ASP A 276 -5.20 17.79 11.59
CA ASP A 276 -5.62 18.86 10.68
C ASP A 276 -6.20 20.03 11.47
N VAL A 277 -5.61 21.21 11.28
CA VAL A 277 -5.99 22.45 11.95
C VAL A 277 -6.55 23.47 10.95
N ASP A 278 -7.18 24.49 11.48
CA ASP A 278 -7.51 25.70 10.74
C ASP A 278 -6.34 26.68 10.88
N ALA A 279 -5.51 26.77 9.83
CA ALA A 279 -4.32 27.62 9.83
C ALA A 279 -4.61 29.12 9.66
N ASP A 280 -5.87 29.50 9.47
CA ASP A 280 -6.29 30.92 9.43
C ASP A 280 -6.56 31.51 10.85
N GLN A 281 -6.44 30.67 11.90
CA GLN A 281 -6.51 31.07 13.30
C GLN A 281 -5.21 31.78 13.76
N GLU A 282 -5.26 32.46 14.89
CA GLU A 282 -4.07 33.05 15.50
C GLU A 282 -3.00 32.00 15.83
N PRO A 283 -1.71 32.24 15.58
CA PRO A 283 -0.64 31.28 15.79
C PRO A 283 -0.63 30.67 17.20
N ALA A 284 -1.02 31.44 18.21
CA ALA A 284 -1.10 30.97 19.59
C ALA A 284 -2.22 29.91 19.78
N GLU A 285 -3.35 30.08 19.12
CA GLU A 285 -4.47 29.11 19.18
C GLU A 285 -4.08 27.82 18.50
N VAL A 286 -3.46 27.90 17.31
CA VAL A 286 -2.96 26.73 16.58
C VAL A 286 -1.88 26.00 17.39
N ALA A 287 -0.90 26.72 17.94
CA ALA A 287 0.16 26.13 18.77
C ALA A 287 -0.41 25.46 20.03
N HIS A 288 -1.44 26.04 20.65
CA HIS A 288 -2.12 25.43 21.79
C HIS A 288 -2.84 24.14 21.39
N ALA A 289 -3.57 24.12 20.27
CA ALA A 289 -4.22 22.94 19.73
C ALA A 289 -3.21 21.81 19.41
N VAL A 290 -2.07 22.16 18.80
CA VAL A 290 -0.97 21.25 18.53
C VAL A 290 -0.39 20.67 19.83
N ASN A 291 -0.15 21.52 20.85
CA ASN A 291 0.36 21.09 22.14
C ASN A 291 -0.61 20.13 22.85
N LEU A 292 -1.92 20.38 22.79
CA LEU A 292 -2.93 19.48 23.37
C LEU A 292 -2.89 18.09 22.73
N GLU A 293 -2.80 18.02 21.40
CA GLU A 293 -2.75 16.75 20.68
C GLU A 293 -1.41 16.03 20.85
N LEU A 294 -0.30 16.76 20.92
CA LEU A 294 1.02 16.18 21.16
C LEU A 294 1.09 15.47 22.53
N LEU A 295 0.48 16.07 23.53
CA LEU A 295 0.46 15.53 24.89
C LEU A 295 -0.56 14.39 25.09
N GLY A 296 -1.53 14.23 24.19
CA GLY A 296 -2.58 13.22 24.30
C GLY A 296 -2.06 11.78 24.17
N LYS A 297 -2.51 10.88 25.08
CA LYS A 297 -2.12 9.45 25.05
C LYS A 297 -3.03 8.55 24.24
N ASP A 298 -4.20 9.03 23.79
CA ASP A 298 -5.05 8.22 22.92
C ASP A 298 -4.34 7.90 21.60
N ARG A 299 -4.79 6.85 20.90
CA ARG A 299 -4.12 6.30 19.71
C ARG A 299 -4.83 6.60 18.40
N PHE A 300 -5.59 7.67 18.31
CA PHE A 300 -6.16 8.09 17.04
C PHE A 300 -5.07 8.62 16.11
N ASN A 301 -4.94 8.02 14.93
CA ASN A 301 -3.90 8.40 13.97
C ASN A 301 -4.28 9.62 13.13
N GLU A 302 -5.56 9.94 12.99
CA GLU A 302 -6.04 11.12 12.25
C GLU A 302 -7.07 11.86 13.08
N VAL A 303 -6.75 13.12 13.42
CA VAL A 303 -7.56 14.01 14.26
C VAL A 303 -7.74 15.35 13.54
N LEU A 304 -8.92 15.92 13.65
CA LEU A 304 -9.23 17.26 13.16
C LEU A 304 -9.60 18.13 14.35
N ARG A 305 -9.10 19.38 14.37
CA ARG A 305 -9.54 20.40 15.31
C ARG A 305 -10.19 21.56 14.56
N ARG A 306 -11.37 21.95 15.02
CA ARG A 306 -12.14 23.07 14.49
C ARG A 306 -12.68 23.89 15.68
N GLY A 307 -12.04 25.02 15.92
CA GLY A 307 -12.28 25.75 17.17
C GLY A 307 -11.98 24.86 18.40
N ASN A 308 -12.93 24.74 19.29
CA ASN A 308 -12.81 23.92 20.50
C ASN A 308 -13.23 22.45 20.31
N SER A 309 -13.73 22.08 19.12
CA SER A 309 -14.20 20.73 18.85
C SER A 309 -13.09 19.87 18.26
N ARG A 310 -13.05 18.62 18.72
CA ARG A 310 -12.10 17.58 18.33
C ARG A 310 -12.83 16.44 17.61
N TYR A 311 -12.33 16.02 16.45
CA TYR A 311 -12.96 14.99 15.62
C TYR A 311 -11.95 13.92 15.24
N VAL A 312 -12.44 12.68 15.06
CA VAL A 312 -11.73 11.56 14.43
C VAL A 312 -12.43 11.16 13.16
N VAL A 313 -11.73 10.42 12.31
CA VAL A 313 -12.25 9.96 11.02
C VAL A 313 -12.67 8.51 11.14
N ASP A 314 -13.95 8.25 10.91
CA ASP A 314 -14.54 6.91 10.87
C ASP A 314 -14.86 6.50 9.42
N VAL A 315 -14.71 5.23 9.10
CA VAL A 315 -15.18 4.61 7.85
C VAL A 315 -16.51 3.91 8.13
N VAL A 316 -17.58 4.46 7.58
CA VAL A 316 -18.96 4.02 7.91
C VAL A 316 -19.66 3.45 6.68
N PRO A 317 -20.49 2.39 6.84
CA PRO A 317 -21.24 1.81 5.72
C PRO A 317 -22.22 2.84 5.13
N SER A 318 -22.37 2.79 3.82
CA SER A 318 -23.28 3.68 3.09
C SER A 318 -23.76 3.01 1.81
N ILE A 319 -25.02 3.07 1.52
CA ILE A 319 -25.64 2.51 0.31
C ILE A 319 -25.91 3.59 -0.72
N LEU A 320 -25.89 3.22 -2.00
CA LEU A 320 -26.42 4.04 -3.08
C LEU A 320 -27.92 3.83 -3.18
N GLU A 321 -28.68 4.90 -3.02
CA GLU A 321 -30.13 4.85 -3.17
C GLU A 321 -30.49 4.82 -4.67
N ALA A 322 -31.30 3.85 -5.09
CA ALA A 322 -31.66 3.65 -6.49
C ALA A 322 -32.25 4.91 -7.17
N GLY A 323 -32.98 5.75 -6.42
CA GLY A 323 -33.56 7.01 -6.91
C GLY A 323 -32.54 8.08 -7.28
N HIS A 324 -31.28 7.91 -6.90
CA HIS A 324 -30.17 8.82 -7.21
C HIS A 324 -29.28 8.32 -8.35
N ILE A 325 -29.54 7.14 -8.91
CA ILE A 325 -28.74 6.60 -10.02
C ILE A 325 -29.40 7.00 -11.35
N GLN A 326 -28.62 7.66 -12.21
CA GLN A 326 -29.01 8.08 -13.55
C GLN A 326 -28.15 7.39 -14.61
N ASN A 327 -28.46 7.56 -15.89
CA ASN A 327 -27.53 7.13 -16.94
C ASN A 327 -26.35 8.06 -17.04
N LEU A 328 -25.14 7.51 -17.17
CA LEU A 328 -23.96 8.30 -17.53
C LEU A 328 -24.20 8.97 -18.88
N PRO A 329 -23.95 10.29 -19.02
CA PRO A 329 -24.21 11.03 -20.26
C PRO A 329 -23.11 10.81 -21.30
N LEU A 330 -22.73 9.54 -21.53
CA LEU A 330 -21.73 9.13 -22.52
C LEU A 330 -22.43 8.51 -23.75
N ASN A 331 -21.80 8.68 -24.91
CA ASN A 331 -22.21 8.12 -26.19
C ASN A 331 -20.98 7.82 -27.07
N SER A 332 -21.22 7.43 -28.34
CA SER A 332 -20.15 7.09 -29.30
C SER A 332 -19.21 8.25 -29.65
N ASP A 333 -19.63 9.51 -29.44
CA ASP A 333 -18.79 10.69 -29.66
C ASP A 333 -17.98 11.09 -28.44
N SER A 334 -18.32 10.54 -27.27
CA SER A 334 -17.62 10.83 -26.02
C SER A 334 -16.22 10.25 -26.03
N VAL A 335 -15.26 10.99 -25.44
CA VAL A 335 -13.86 10.61 -25.35
C VAL A 335 -13.49 10.38 -23.88
N VAL A 336 -12.94 9.20 -23.58
CA VAL A 336 -12.49 8.86 -22.23
C VAL A 336 -11.00 8.56 -22.24
N LEU A 337 -10.25 9.30 -21.39
CA LEU A 337 -8.81 9.12 -21.17
C LEU A 337 -8.60 8.18 -19.97
N LEU A 338 -7.86 7.07 -20.17
CA LEU A 338 -7.59 6.11 -19.11
C LEU A 338 -6.07 5.87 -18.97
N THR A 339 -5.48 6.21 -17.83
CA THR A 339 -4.07 5.89 -17.53
C THR A 339 -3.97 4.52 -16.86
N GLY A 340 -3.06 3.67 -17.34
CA GLY A 340 -2.98 2.26 -16.93
C GLY A 340 -4.06 1.38 -17.57
N GLY A 341 -4.81 1.91 -18.54
CA GLY A 341 -6.03 1.33 -19.07
C GLY A 341 -5.90 0.07 -19.94
N ALA A 342 -4.69 -0.35 -20.27
CA ALA A 342 -4.48 -1.56 -21.08
C ALA A 342 -4.45 -2.86 -20.25
N LYS A 343 -4.42 -2.77 -18.91
CA LYS A 343 -4.29 -3.92 -18.00
C LYS A 343 -5.00 -3.69 -16.67
N GLY A 344 -5.23 -4.78 -15.93
CA GLY A 344 -5.78 -4.75 -14.57
C GLY A 344 -7.18 -4.17 -14.50
N ILE A 345 -7.49 -3.56 -13.37
CA ILE A 345 -8.82 -3.00 -13.07
C ILE A 345 -9.23 -1.94 -14.10
N THR A 346 -8.30 -1.10 -14.53
CA THR A 346 -8.58 -0.03 -15.50
C THR A 346 -8.99 -0.59 -16.85
N ALA A 347 -8.41 -1.71 -17.27
CA ALA A 347 -8.81 -2.40 -18.51
C ALA A 347 -10.25 -2.95 -18.44
N LEU A 348 -10.63 -3.53 -17.29
CA LEU A 348 -12.02 -3.98 -17.08
C LEU A 348 -13.01 -2.81 -17.22
N VAL A 349 -12.69 -1.67 -16.63
CA VAL A 349 -13.50 -0.45 -16.74
C VAL A 349 -13.52 0.07 -18.18
N ALA A 350 -12.38 0.07 -18.88
CA ALA A 350 -12.30 0.49 -20.28
C ALA A 350 -13.21 -0.36 -21.19
N VAL A 351 -13.14 -1.70 -21.05
CA VAL A 351 -13.97 -2.64 -21.80
C VAL A 351 -15.47 -2.39 -21.51
N GLU A 352 -15.83 -2.19 -20.25
CA GLU A 352 -17.24 -1.99 -19.88
C GLU A 352 -17.79 -0.63 -20.34
N LEU A 353 -16.96 0.44 -20.30
CA LEU A 353 -17.33 1.75 -20.89
C LEU A 353 -17.54 1.63 -22.40
N ALA A 354 -16.63 0.94 -23.12
CA ALA A 354 -16.77 0.67 -24.54
C ALA A 354 -18.07 -0.09 -24.84
N ARG A 355 -18.33 -1.16 -24.09
CA ARG A 355 -19.51 -2.03 -24.28
C ARG A 355 -20.84 -1.29 -24.05
N ARG A 356 -20.92 -0.42 -23.02
CA ARG A 356 -22.15 0.28 -22.67
C ARG A 356 -22.42 1.51 -23.51
N HIS A 357 -21.38 2.25 -23.86
CA HIS A 357 -21.52 3.59 -24.43
C HIS A 357 -20.95 3.72 -25.84
N GLY A 358 -20.12 2.75 -26.32
CA GLY A 358 -19.45 2.84 -27.61
C GLY A 358 -18.46 4.01 -27.70
N CYS A 359 -18.07 4.60 -26.56
CA CYS A 359 -17.22 5.79 -26.51
C CYS A 359 -15.80 5.52 -27.00
N LYS A 360 -15.12 6.59 -27.45
CA LYS A 360 -13.72 6.57 -27.89
C LYS A 360 -12.80 6.51 -26.68
N LEU A 361 -11.85 5.59 -26.69
CA LEU A 361 -10.94 5.37 -25.58
C LEU A 361 -9.50 5.76 -25.96
N GLU A 362 -8.90 6.64 -25.19
CA GLU A 362 -7.49 7.03 -25.25
C GLU A 362 -6.77 6.39 -24.05
N LEU A 363 -6.12 5.26 -24.29
CA LEU A 363 -5.44 4.47 -23.26
C LEU A 363 -3.98 4.87 -23.14
N VAL A 364 -3.49 5.08 -21.92
CA VAL A 364 -2.09 5.45 -21.66
C VAL A 364 -1.44 4.39 -20.78
N GLY A 365 -0.27 3.92 -21.20
CA GLY A 365 0.52 3.00 -20.40
C GLY A 365 2.01 3.09 -20.74
N ARG A 366 2.86 2.76 -19.79
CA ARG A 366 4.32 2.92 -19.91
C ARG A 366 4.96 1.99 -20.95
N SER A 367 4.45 0.75 -21.05
CA SER A 367 5.04 -0.25 -21.94
C SER A 367 4.64 0.00 -23.39
N ALA A 368 5.55 -0.23 -24.34
CA ALA A 368 5.19 -0.23 -25.75
C ALA A 368 4.12 -1.29 -26.05
N ALA A 369 3.28 -1.02 -27.05
CA ALA A 369 2.33 -2.02 -27.54
C ALA A 369 3.09 -3.26 -28.04
N PRO A 370 2.59 -4.49 -27.75
CA PRO A 370 3.24 -5.71 -28.20
C PRO A 370 3.39 -5.77 -29.71
N GLN A 371 4.60 -6.09 -30.19
CA GLN A 371 4.89 -6.25 -31.60
C GLN A 371 4.83 -7.73 -32.01
N GLY A 372 4.25 -8.01 -33.18
CA GLY A 372 4.14 -9.37 -33.71
C GLY A 372 3.18 -10.29 -32.91
N GLU A 373 3.20 -11.56 -33.26
CA GLU A 373 2.41 -12.59 -32.58
C GLU A 373 3.20 -13.24 -31.44
N GLU A 374 2.48 -13.83 -30.51
CA GLU A 374 3.07 -14.64 -29.45
C GLU A 374 3.70 -15.93 -30.03
N SER A 375 4.83 -16.33 -29.45
CA SER A 375 5.51 -17.57 -29.82
C SER A 375 4.57 -18.79 -29.72
N GLU A 376 4.63 -19.68 -30.72
CA GLU A 376 3.83 -20.90 -30.74
C GLU A 376 4.09 -21.80 -29.51
N HIS A 377 5.31 -21.78 -28.99
CA HIS A 377 5.69 -22.60 -27.83
C HIS A 377 5.03 -22.17 -26.52
N THR A 378 4.68 -20.89 -26.39
CA THR A 378 4.02 -20.34 -25.19
C THR A 378 2.52 -20.15 -25.38
N ARG A 379 2.05 -20.08 -26.63
CA ARG A 379 0.67 -19.76 -26.98
C ARG A 379 -0.30 -20.76 -26.33
N GLY A 380 -1.26 -20.23 -25.56
CA GLY A 380 -2.31 -21.02 -24.90
C GLY A 380 -1.88 -21.69 -23.58
N GLU A 381 -0.60 -21.65 -23.22
CA GLU A 381 -0.17 -22.16 -21.92
C GLU A 381 -0.52 -21.15 -20.82
N THR A 382 -1.31 -21.56 -19.82
CA THR A 382 -1.75 -20.71 -18.70
C THR A 382 -1.05 -21.04 -17.38
N ASP A 383 -0.48 -22.25 -17.26
CA ASP A 383 0.27 -22.64 -16.07
C ASP A 383 1.64 -21.93 -16.05
N THR A 384 1.83 -21.05 -15.09
CA THR A 384 3.09 -20.30 -14.91
C THR A 384 4.30 -21.22 -14.71
N ARG A 385 4.12 -22.39 -14.09
CA ARG A 385 5.22 -23.36 -13.91
C ARG A 385 5.65 -23.94 -15.25
N ARG A 386 4.69 -24.28 -16.12
CA ARG A 386 4.97 -24.77 -17.48
C ARG A 386 5.58 -23.68 -18.35
N LEU A 387 5.06 -22.46 -18.28
CA LEU A 387 5.68 -21.31 -18.96
C LEU A 387 7.14 -21.12 -18.56
N ARG A 388 7.44 -21.27 -17.27
CA ARG A 388 8.83 -21.20 -16.76
C ARG A 388 9.70 -22.29 -17.37
N GLN A 389 9.24 -23.53 -17.41
CA GLN A 389 9.98 -24.64 -18.02
C GLN A 389 10.22 -24.41 -19.52
N ILE A 390 9.22 -23.97 -20.25
CA ILE A 390 9.34 -23.64 -21.68
C ILE A 390 10.40 -22.55 -21.89
N LEU A 391 10.34 -21.48 -21.10
CA LEU A 391 11.27 -20.37 -21.23
C LEU A 391 12.70 -20.71 -20.78
N LEU A 392 12.86 -21.52 -19.74
CA LEU A 392 14.17 -22.06 -19.34
C LEU A 392 14.78 -22.92 -20.43
N THR A 393 13.97 -23.78 -21.08
CA THR A 393 14.43 -24.60 -22.20
C THR A 393 14.83 -23.75 -23.40
N ALA A 394 14.07 -22.70 -23.71
CA ALA A 394 14.36 -21.80 -24.83
C ALA A 394 15.53 -20.83 -24.56
N HIS A 395 15.83 -20.57 -23.28
CA HIS A 395 16.85 -19.61 -22.85
C HIS A 395 17.68 -20.15 -21.69
N PRO A 396 18.48 -21.23 -21.91
CA PRO A 396 19.19 -21.93 -20.84
C PRO A 396 20.25 -21.06 -20.14
N GLU A 397 20.76 -20.01 -20.80
CA GLU A 397 21.75 -19.07 -20.25
C GLU A 397 21.11 -17.94 -19.41
N SER A 398 19.77 -17.84 -19.38
CA SER A 398 19.09 -16.74 -18.68
C SER A 398 19.05 -17.00 -17.18
N LYS A 399 19.33 -15.95 -16.39
CA LYS A 399 19.16 -16.00 -14.94
C LYS A 399 17.69 -16.13 -14.55
N PRO A 400 17.38 -16.70 -13.37
CA PRO A 400 16.01 -16.82 -12.87
C PRO A 400 15.19 -15.52 -12.94
N ALA A 401 15.77 -14.39 -12.52
CA ALA A 401 15.11 -13.08 -12.59
C ALA A 401 14.73 -12.66 -14.03
N GLU A 402 15.54 -13.04 -15.03
CA GLU A 402 15.25 -12.75 -16.43
C GLU A 402 14.08 -13.60 -16.95
N ILE A 403 14.02 -14.85 -16.55
CA ILE A 403 12.90 -15.74 -16.88
C ILE A 403 11.59 -15.21 -16.27
N GLU A 404 11.59 -14.82 -15.01
CA GLU A 404 10.42 -14.22 -14.37
C GLU A 404 10.01 -12.89 -15.03
N LYS A 405 10.98 -12.07 -15.44
CA LYS A 405 10.71 -10.86 -16.23
C LYS A 405 10.05 -11.19 -17.56
N ARG A 406 10.52 -12.24 -18.27
CA ARG A 406 9.92 -12.70 -19.53
C ARG A 406 8.50 -13.20 -19.33
N ILE A 407 8.24 -13.99 -18.29
CA ILE A 407 6.89 -14.48 -17.95
C ILE A 407 5.95 -13.29 -17.68
N ARG A 408 6.37 -12.36 -16.83
CA ARG A 408 5.57 -11.14 -16.54
C ARG A 408 5.30 -10.34 -17.80
N THR A 409 6.29 -10.17 -18.67
CA THR A 409 6.12 -9.48 -19.95
C THR A 409 5.12 -10.21 -20.84
N LEU A 410 5.25 -11.53 -21.00
CA LEU A 410 4.35 -12.37 -21.80
C LEU A 410 2.89 -12.28 -21.33
N LEU A 411 2.67 -12.45 -20.01
CA LEU A 411 1.32 -12.37 -19.43
C LEU A 411 0.74 -10.96 -19.61
N SER A 412 1.55 -9.93 -19.41
CA SER A 412 1.19 -8.52 -19.62
C SER A 412 0.82 -8.22 -21.09
N GLU A 413 1.52 -8.81 -22.06
CA GLU A 413 1.22 -8.67 -23.48
C GLU A 413 -0.06 -9.40 -23.89
N ARG A 414 -0.33 -10.56 -23.30
CA ARG A 414 -1.59 -11.29 -23.51
C ARG A 414 -2.77 -10.45 -23.03
N GLU A 415 -2.69 -9.92 -21.81
CA GLU A 415 -3.74 -9.08 -21.24
C GLU A 415 -3.97 -7.83 -22.08
N PHE A 416 -2.91 -7.19 -22.54
CA PHE A 416 -3.00 -6.06 -23.47
C PHE A 416 -3.74 -6.42 -24.76
N ARG A 417 -3.33 -7.52 -25.44
CA ARG A 417 -4.00 -7.96 -26.68
C ARG A 417 -5.47 -8.30 -26.45
N GLN A 418 -5.77 -9.00 -25.36
CA GLN A 418 -7.12 -9.34 -24.97
C GLN A 418 -7.98 -8.08 -24.75
N THR A 419 -7.46 -7.10 -24.01
CA THR A 419 -8.15 -5.83 -23.75
C THR A 419 -8.46 -5.09 -25.04
N MET A 420 -7.47 -4.94 -25.93
CA MET A 420 -7.65 -4.25 -27.22
C MET A 420 -8.67 -4.99 -28.11
N GLN A 421 -8.58 -6.32 -28.16
CA GLN A 421 -9.54 -7.16 -28.92
C GLN A 421 -10.98 -7.04 -28.39
N LEU A 422 -11.15 -7.05 -27.06
CA LEU A 422 -12.48 -6.91 -26.45
C LEU A 422 -13.09 -5.55 -26.77
N ILE A 423 -12.34 -4.45 -26.66
CA ILE A 423 -12.82 -3.10 -26.99
C ILE A 423 -13.18 -3.00 -28.47
N GLN A 424 -12.33 -3.50 -29.36
CA GLN A 424 -12.58 -3.48 -30.81
C GLN A 424 -13.77 -4.36 -31.21
N SER A 425 -13.99 -5.50 -30.53
CA SER A 425 -15.07 -6.43 -30.82
C SER A 425 -16.46 -5.83 -30.58
N VAL A 426 -16.58 -4.83 -29.73
CA VAL A 426 -17.83 -4.08 -29.49
C VAL A 426 -17.96 -2.84 -30.38
N GLY A 427 -17.01 -2.63 -31.33
CA GLY A 427 -17.06 -1.55 -32.30
C GLY A 427 -16.59 -0.18 -31.78
N ALA A 428 -16.00 -0.11 -30.58
CA ALA A 428 -15.48 1.14 -30.02
C ALA A 428 -14.11 1.49 -30.59
N GLU A 429 -13.88 2.80 -30.81
CA GLU A 429 -12.58 3.32 -31.20
C GLU A 429 -11.63 3.33 -30.01
N VAL A 430 -10.41 2.79 -30.17
CA VAL A 430 -9.39 2.78 -29.12
C VAL A 430 -8.02 3.15 -29.69
N THR A 431 -7.35 4.10 -29.03
CA THR A 431 -5.98 4.49 -29.29
C THR A 431 -5.13 4.20 -28.05
N TYR A 432 -3.94 3.61 -28.24
CA TYR A 432 -3.01 3.36 -27.15
C TYR A 432 -1.77 4.23 -27.29
N HIS A 433 -1.38 4.88 -26.19
CA HIS A 433 -0.21 5.75 -26.08
C HIS A 433 0.81 5.12 -25.13
N ALA A 434 1.98 4.76 -25.66
CA ALA A 434 3.11 4.30 -24.87
C ALA A 434 3.84 5.51 -24.25
N LEU A 435 3.46 5.86 -23.00
CA LEU A 435 3.96 7.04 -22.30
C LEU A 435 4.04 6.78 -20.79
N ASP A 436 5.14 7.23 -20.16
CA ASP A 436 5.25 7.25 -18.71
C ASP A 436 4.58 8.53 -18.17
N VAL A 437 3.49 8.37 -17.42
CA VAL A 437 2.75 9.50 -16.84
C VAL A 437 3.53 10.29 -15.78
N GLN A 438 4.71 9.81 -15.36
CA GLN A 438 5.63 10.57 -14.53
C GLN A 438 6.32 11.70 -15.29
N ASP A 439 6.46 11.59 -16.62
CA ASP A 439 6.88 12.69 -17.48
C ASP A 439 5.72 13.68 -17.64
N SER A 440 5.67 14.64 -16.73
CA SER A 440 4.58 15.60 -16.65
C SER A 440 4.44 16.45 -17.93
N ALA A 441 5.54 16.76 -18.61
CA ALA A 441 5.52 17.54 -19.85
C ALA A 441 4.94 16.72 -21.01
N ALA A 442 5.45 15.50 -21.21
CA ALA A 442 4.96 14.62 -22.25
C ALA A 442 3.49 14.22 -22.01
N PHE A 443 3.08 14.06 -20.75
CA PHE A 443 1.69 13.75 -20.43
C PHE A 443 0.75 14.93 -20.65
N ALA A 444 1.18 16.16 -20.31
CA ALA A 444 0.43 17.37 -20.63
C ALA A 444 0.27 17.57 -22.16
N ASP A 445 1.35 17.38 -22.92
CA ASP A 445 1.30 17.45 -24.39
C ASP A 445 0.35 16.41 -24.98
N LEU A 446 0.33 15.18 -24.45
CA LEU A 446 -0.63 14.16 -24.88
C LEU A 446 -2.07 14.61 -24.66
N ILE A 447 -2.40 15.16 -23.51
CA ILE A 447 -3.76 15.65 -23.21
C ILE A 447 -4.14 16.76 -24.20
N GLN A 448 -3.24 17.69 -24.49
CA GLN A 448 -3.50 18.74 -25.49
C GLN A 448 -3.70 18.16 -26.90
N ASN A 449 -2.92 17.16 -27.30
CA ASN A 449 -3.09 16.47 -28.59
C ASN A 449 -4.45 15.76 -28.68
N ILE A 450 -4.95 15.15 -27.59
CA ILE A 450 -6.28 14.55 -27.52
C ILE A 450 -7.36 15.63 -27.72
N TYR A 451 -7.24 16.78 -27.05
CA TYR A 451 -8.14 17.91 -27.28
C TYR A 451 -8.08 18.45 -28.71
N GLN A 452 -6.89 18.51 -29.33
CA GLN A 452 -6.76 18.93 -30.73
C GLN A 452 -7.44 17.93 -31.68
N LYS A 453 -7.29 16.62 -31.43
CA LYS A 453 -7.85 15.53 -32.25
C LYS A 453 -9.38 15.46 -32.15
N HIS A 454 -9.92 15.52 -30.92
CA HIS A 454 -11.34 15.25 -30.66
C HIS A 454 -12.17 16.47 -30.25
N GLY A 455 -11.52 17.58 -29.89
CA GLY A 455 -12.19 18.77 -29.38
C GLY A 455 -12.62 18.66 -27.90
N ARG A 456 -12.66 17.45 -27.33
CA ARG A 456 -13.25 17.15 -26.02
C ARG A 456 -12.56 15.99 -25.30
N ILE A 457 -12.67 15.96 -23.98
CA ILE A 457 -12.46 14.81 -23.10
C ILE A 457 -13.62 14.79 -22.13
N ASP A 458 -14.44 13.74 -22.16
CA ASP A 458 -15.67 13.63 -21.37
C ASP A 458 -15.45 12.90 -20.05
N GLY A 459 -14.47 12.00 -20.02
CA GLY A 459 -14.16 11.24 -18.83
C GLY A 459 -12.67 11.00 -18.67
N VAL A 460 -12.24 10.89 -17.42
CA VAL A 460 -10.88 10.52 -17.07
C VAL A 460 -10.90 9.42 -16.02
N VAL A 461 -10.09 8.37 -16.22
CA VAL A 461 -9.83 7.32 -15.23
C VAL A 461 -8.32 7.24 -14.99
N HIS A 462 -7.87 7.70 -13.85
CA HIS A 462 -6.47 7.60 -13.46
C HIS A 462 -6.24 6.34 -12.61
N GLY A 463 -5.87 5.25 -13.29
CA GLY A 463 -5.55 3.96 -12.68
C GLY A 463 -4.07 3.61 -12.74
N ALA A 464 -3.21 4.48 -13.29
CA ALA A 464 -1.76 4.25 -13.29
C ALA A 464 -1.21 4.22 -11.86
N GLY A 465 -0.34 3.25 -11.59
CA GLY A 465 0.31 3.10 -10.30
C GLY A 465 1.35 2.00 -10.35
N VAL A 466 2.29 2.05 -9.42
CA VAL A 466 3.28 1.01 -9.17
C VAL A 466 3.26 0.68 -7.68
N ILE A 467 3.61 -0.55 -7.34
CA ILE A 467 3.71 -1.04 -5.96
C ILE A 467 5.15 -1.51 -5.74
N GLU A 468 5.77 -1.01 -4.67
CA GLU A 468 7.09 -1.42 -4.21
C GLU A 468 7.03 -1.65 -2.70
N ASP A 469 6.36 -2.72 -2.28
CA ASP A 469 6.15 -3.02 -0.86
C ASP A 469 7.48 -3.36 -0.18
N LYS A 470 7.89 -2.49 0.72
CA LYS A 470 9.11 -2.61 1.52
C LYS A 470 8.88 -2.03 2.91
N LEU A 471 9.43 -2.69 3.91
CA LEU A 471 9.45 -2.13 5.27
C LEU A 471 10.20 -0.79 5.28
N LEU A 472 9.85 0.09 6.19
CA LEU A 472 10.43 1.44 6.29
C LEU A 472 11.97 1.42 6.32
N LYS A 473 12.57 0.44 7.00
CA LYS A 473 14.03 0.27 7.07
C LYS A 473 14.68 0.03 5.70
N ASP A 474 13.99 -0.69 4.81
CA ASP A 474 14.47 -1.12 3.49
C ASP A 474 13.99 -0.18 2.36
N LYS A 475 13.04 0.71 2.65
CA LYS A 475 12.47 1.65 1.68
C LYS A 475 13.40 2.84 1.47
N THR A 476 13.87 3.03 0.24
CA THR A 476 14.72 4.17 -0.14
C THR A 476 13.90 5.37 -0.57
N GLN A 477 14.52 6.54 -0.64
CA GLN A 477 13.90 7.76 -1.15
C GLN A 477 13.43 7.59 -2.60
N GLU A 478 14.25 6.97 -3.44
CA GLU A 478 13.94 6.74 -4.86
C GLU A 478 12.77 5.76 -5.02
N SER A 479 12.67 4.72 -4.15
CA SER A 479 11.55 3.79 -4.13
C SER A 479 10.25 4.52 -3.76
N PHE A 480 10.29 5.34 -2.71
CA PHE A 480 9.16 6.17 -2.30
C PHE A 480 8.70 7.09 -3.44
N GLU A 481 9.64 7.80 -4.07
CA GLU A 481 9.35 8.75 -5.14
C GLU A 481 8.76 8.08 -6.38
N ARG A 482 9.24 6.90 -6.79
CA ARG A 482 8.66 6.19 -7.93
C ARG A 482 7.18 5.86 -7.74
N VAL A 483 6.83 5.37 -6.55
CA VAL A 483 5.43 5.03 -6.22
C VAL A 483 4.59 6.30 -6.12
N PHE A 484 5.06 7.28 -5.37
CA PHE A 484 4.34 8.53 -5.13
C PHE A 484 4.14 9.34 -6.41
N ASN A 485 5.20 9.57 -7.19
CA ASN A 485 5.17 10.40 -8.38
C ASN A 485 4.29 9.81 -9.49
N THR A 486 4.26 8.48 -9.66
CA THR A 486 3.41 7.83 -10.67
C THR A 486 1.94 8.21 -10.49
N LYS A 487 1.47 8.30 -9.25
CA LYS A 487 0.08 8.66 -8.95
C LYS A 487 -0.13 10.17 -8.87
N VAL A 488 0.69 10.84 -8.08
CA VAL A 488 0.43 12.23 -7.68
C VAL A 488 0.81 13.22 -8.77
N ASN A 489 1.96 13.06 -9.44
CA ASN A 489 2.32 13.99 -10.53
C ASN A 489 1.32 13.90 -11.67
N ALA A 490 0.91 12.68 -12.06
CA ALA A 490 -0.10 12.51 -13.10
C ALA A 490 -1.45 13.13 -12.69
N ALA A 491 -1.88 12.98 -11.43
CA ALA A 491 -3.11 13.61 -10.95
C ALA A 491 -3.03 15.15 -10.96
N GLN A 492 -1.86 15.73 -10.65
CA GLN A 492 -1.65 17.17 -10.76
C GLN A 492 -1.72 17.65 -12.22
N VAL A 493 -1.06 16.95 -13.15
CA VAL A 493 -1.16 17.26 -14.59
C VAL A 493 -2.61 17.18 -15.08
N LEU A 494 -3.35 16.13 -14.69
CA LEU A 494 -4.77 16.00 -15.03
C LEU A 494 -5.57 17.20 -14.49
N ARG A 495 -5.40 17.55 -13.22
CA ARG A 495 -6.09 18.69 -12.59
C ARG A 495 -5.83 20.02 -13.31
N ASP A 496 -4.61 20.20 -13.83
CA ASP A 496 -4.17 21.44 -14.47
C ASP A 496 -4.54 21.50 -15.96
N GLN A 497 -4.65 20.35 -16.64
CA GLN A 497 -4.86 20.27 -18.10
C GLN A 497 -6.31 19.93 -18.52
N ILE A 498 -7.06 19.22 -17.67
CA ILE A 498 -8.44 18.83 -17.98
C ILE A 498 -9.36 20.03 -17.80
N ARG A 499 -10.21 20.29 -18.81
CA ARG A 499 -11.15 21.41 -18.82
C ARG A 499 -12.32 21.15 -17.85
N ASP A 500 -12.99 22.21 -17.41
CA ASP A 500 -14.09 22.16 -16.42
C ASP A 500 -15.39 21.54 -16.98
N ASP A 501 -15.48 21.30 -18.29
CA ASP A 501 -16.60 20.65 -18.96
C ASP A 501 -16.54 19.11 -18.95
N VAL A 502 -15.51 18.52 -18.35
CA VAL A 502 -15.40 17.08 -18.15
C VAL A 502 -16.59 16.55 -17.33
N GLN A 503 -17.16 15.41 -17.75
CA GLN A 503 -18.30 14.78 -17.09
C GLN A 503 -17.88 14.07 -15.79
N PHE A 504 -16.74 13.37 -15.83
CA PHE A 504 -16.20 12.71 -14.67
C PHE A 504 -14.67 12.59 -14.69
N VAL A 505 -14.10 12.56 -13.48
CA VAL A 505 -12.71 12.19 -13.22
C VAL A 505 -12.70 11.16 -12.09
N VAL A 506 -12.04 10.04 -12.31
CA VAL A 506 -11.87 8.97 -11.30
C VAL A 506 -10.41 8.76 -10.98
N PHE A 507 -10.09 8.73 -9.70
CA PHE A 507 -8.80 8.27 -9.18
C PHE A 507 -8.94 6.88 -8.57
N PHE A 508 -8.11 5.92 -8.99
CA PHE A 508 -8.00 4.63 -8.34
C PHE A 508 -7.05 4.75 -7.16
N SER A 509 -7.63 4.97 -6.00
CA SER A 509 -6.98 4.97 -4.70
C SER A 509 -7.02 3.55 -4.09
N SER A 510 -6.78 3.43 -2.78
CA SER A 510 -6.69 2.15 -2.09
C SER A 510 -7.17 2.28 -0.64
N VAL A 511 -7.68 1.19 -0.09
CA VAL A 511 -7.92 1.04 1.36
C VAL A 511 -6.67 1.34 2.20
N ALA A 512 -5.48 1.26 1.61
CA ALA A 512 -4.23 1.64 2.26
C ALA A 512 -4.19 3.13 2.68
N SER A 513 -4.86 4.04 1.97
CA SER A 513 -4.96 5.45 2.38
C SER A 513 -5.92 5.63 3.57
N ALA A 514 -7.01 4.87 3.60
CA ALA A 514 -7.99 4.94 4.67
C ALA A 514 -7.48 4.32 5.99
N PHE A 515 -6.81 3.16 5.90
CA PHE A 515 -6.44 2.36 7.06
C PHE A 515 -4.93 2.28 7.34
N GLY A 516 -4.07 2.70 6.42
CA GLY A 516 -2.64 2.39 6.44
C GLY A 516 -2.38 0.92 6.10
N ASN A 517 -1.18 0.60 5.65
CA ASN A 517 -0.73 -0.78 5.48
C ASN A 517 0.78 -0.90 5.75
N ARG A 518 1.18 -1.99 6.39
CA ARG A 518 2.58 -2.28 6.69
C ARG A 518 3.39 -2.45 5.39
N GLY A 519 4.53 -1.77 5.29
CA GLY A 519 5.40 -1.81 4.11
C GLY A 519 4.94 -0.93 2.94
N GLN A 520 3.79 -0.25 3.06
CA GLN A 520 3.19 0.57 2.00
C GLN A 520 3.15 2.08 2.32
N ALA A 521 4.13 2.59 3.03
CA ALA A 521 4.18 4.00 3.42
C ALA A 521 4.09 4.97 2.23
N ASP A 522 4.75 4.65 1.11
CA ASP A 522 4.70 5.38 -0.16
C ASP A 522 3.34 5.24 -0.86
N TYR A 523 2.83 4.01 -0.95
CA TYR A 523 1.58 3.71 -1.64
C TYR A 523 0.37 4.31 -0.90
N ALA A 524 0.32 4.17 0.42
CA ALA A 524 -0.72 4.78 1.24
C ALA A 524 -0.67 6.32 1.17
N SER A 525 0.53 6.90 1.20
CA SER A 525 0.75 8.34 1.03
C SER A 525 0.27 8.84 -0.33
N ALA A 526 0.65 8.17 -1.43
CA ALA A 526 0.23 8.54 -2.76
C ALA A 526 -1.30 8.49 -2.93
N ASN A 527 -1.94 7.45 -2.40
CA ASN A 527 -3.38 7.29 -2.47
C ASN A 527 -4.13 8.31 -1.60
N ASP A 528 -3.64 8.65 -0.40
CA ASP A 528 -4.20 9.73 0.42
C ASP A 528 -4.10 11.10 -0.30
N ALA A 529 -3.01 11.34 -1.02
CA ALA A 529 -2.88 12.54 -1.85
C ALA A 529 -3.94 12.59 -2.96
N LEU A 530 -4.22 11.46 -3.65
CA LEU A 530 -5.29 11.38 -4.64
C LEU A 530 -6.67 11.69 -4.02
N ASP A 531 -6.94 11.15 -2.83
CA ASP A 531 -8.20 11.39 -2.11
C ASP A 531 -8.40 12.89 -1.84
N LYS A 532 -7.37 13.57 -1.35
CA LYS A 532 -7.43 15.02 -1.05
C LYS A 532 -7.50 15.87 -2.32
N ILE A 533 -6.81 15.48 -3.40
CA ILE A 533 -6.93 16.12 -4.71
C ILE A 533 -8.37 15.99 -5.24
N ALA A 534 -8.99 14.81 -5.13
CA ALA A 534 -10.36 14.59 -5.57
C ALA A 534 -11.35 15.51 -4.84
N HIS A 535 -11.24 15.63 -3.52
CA HIS A 535 -12.09 16.54 -2.73
C HIS A 535 -11.94 18.00 -3.16
N SER A 536 -10.70 18.46 -3.33
CA SER A 536 -10.42 19.83 -3.73
C SER A 536 -10.91 20.12 -5.16
N TRP A 537 -10.72 19.16 -6.07
CA TRP A 537 -11.13 19.34 -7.46
C TRP A 537 -12.63 19.27 -7.64
N GLN A 538 -13.33 18.38 -6.89
CA GLN A 538 -14.81 18.33 -6.92
C GLN A 538 -15.46 19.65 -6.55
N ALA A 539 -14.84 20.45 -5.68
CA ALA A 539 -15.36 21.77 -5.31
C ALA A 539 -15.27 22.82 -6.44
N ARG A 540 -14.50 22.54 -7.50
CA ARG A 540 -14.19 23.50 -8.59
C ARG A 540 -14.98 23.23 -9.86
N ILE A 541 -15.35 21.97 -10.14
CA ILE A 541 -15.99 21.58 -11.39
C ILE A 541 -17.41 21.05 -11.18
N LYS A 542 -18.23 21.13 -12.24
CA LYS A 542 -19.61 20.62 -12.22
C LYS A 542 -19.68 19.11 -12.42
N GLY A 543 -18.70 18.56 -13.12
CA GLY A 543 -18.57 17.11 -13.33
C GLY A 543 -18.28 16.36 -12.03
N ARG A 544 -18.34 15.06 -12.09
CA ARG A 544 -18.05 14.16 -10.97
C ARG A 544 -16.56 13.98 -10.79
N VAL A 545 -15.98 14.34 -9.64
CA VAL A 545 -14.63 13.90 -9.26
C VAL A 545 -14.75 12.87 -8.14
N LEU A 546 -14.15 11.71 -8.32
CA LEU A 546 -14.28 10.59 -7.42
C LEU A 546 -12.94 9.91 -7.18
N SER A 547 -12.52 9.78 -5.93
CA SER A 547 -11.47 8.87 -5.51
C SER A 547 -12.09 7.60 -4.93
N VAL A 548 -11.68 6.43 -5.47
CA VAL A 548 -12.16 5.14 -5.00
C VAL A 548 -11.05 4.43 -4.26
N ASN A 549 -11.22 4.26 -2.95
CA ASN A 549 -10.34 3.45 -2.11
C ASN A 549 -10.71 1.98 -2.27
N TRP A 550 -10.04 1.32 -3.22
CA TRP A 550 -10.28 -0.08 -3.52
C TRP A 550 -9.72 -1.02 -2.47
N GLY A 551 -10.51 -2.02 -2.05
CA GLY A 551 -10.01 -3.24 -1.44
C GLY A 551 -9.21 -4.09 -2.44
N PRO A 552 -8.58 -5.19 -1.99
CA PRO A 552 -7.87 -6.11 -2.88
C PRO A 552 -8.85 -6.78 -3.85
N TRP A 553 -8.45 -6.89 -5.14
CA TRP A 553 -9.28 -7.45 -6.21
C TRP A 553 -8.96 -8.92 -6.48
N ALA A 554 -9.99 -9.68 -6.81
CA ALA A 554 -9.83 -11.05 -7.29
C ALA A 554 -9.17 -11.06 -8.69
N ASP A 555 -8.24 -12.00 -8.90
CA ASP A 555 -7.67 -12.37 -10.21
C ASP A 555 -7.11 -11.20 -11.06
N THR A 556 -6.63 -10.13 -10.46
CA THR A 556 -6.06 -8.97 -11.18
C THR A 556 -4.54 -8.89 -11.11
N GLY A 557 -3.84 -9.99 -10.81
CA GLY A 557 -2.37 -10.10 -10.87
C GLY A 557 -1.58 -9.49 -9.70
N MET A 558 -2.21 -8.74 -8.81
CA MET A 558 -1.58 -8.18 -7.60
C MET A 558 -1.71 -9.09 -6.38
N VAL A 559 -2.69 -10.00 -6.36
CA VAL A 559 -2.95 -10.91 -5.24
C VAL A 559 -2.50 -12.31 -5.62
N ASN A 560 -1.41 -12.77 -5.01
CA ASN A 560 -0.93 -14.15 -5.11
C ASN A 560 -1.62 -15.05 -4.07
N ASP A 561 -1.39 -16.38 -4.15
CA ASP A 561 -2.01 -17.36 -3.24
C ASP A 561 -1.66 -17.12 -1.77
N SER A 562 -0.47 -16.60 -1.47
CA SER A 562 -0.04 -16.27 -0.12
C SER A 562 -0.83 -15.08 0.44
N LEU A 563 -0.92 -13.99 -0.32
CA LEU A 563 -1.73 -12.82 0.05
C LEU A 563 -3.21 -13.18 0.17
N ARG A 564 -3.72 -14.09 -0.69
CA ARG A 564 -5.11 -14.59 -0.60
C ARG A 564 -5.35 -15.28 0.76
N LYS A 565 -4.43 -16.15 1.20
CA LYS A 565 -4.52 -16.81 2.51
C LYS A 565 -4.41 -15.81 3.67
N GLU A 566 -3.50 -14.84 3.56
CA GLU A 566 -3.35 -13.78 4.57
C GLU A 566 -4.63 -12.95 4.70
N TYR A 567 -5.21 -12.52 3.57
CA TYR A 567 -6.47 -11.77 3.58
C TYR A 567 -7.62 -12.59 4.18
N ALA A 568 -7.74 -13.87 3.80
CA ALA A 568 -8.75 -14.76 4.34
C ALA A 568 -8.61 -14.92 5.87
N SER A 569 -7.38 -15.06 6.39
CA SER A 569 -7.13 -15.14 7.84
C SER A 569 -7.53 -13.87 8.60
N LYS A 570 -7.52 -12.71 7.94
CA LYS A 570 -7.94 -11.41 8.48
C LYS A 570 -9.42 -11.09 8.20
N GLN A 571 -10.18 -12.01 7.64
CA GLN A 571 -11.56 -11.79 7.18
C GLN A 571 -11.67 -10.63 6.17
N ILE A 572 -10.68 -10.50 5.29
CA ILE A 572 -10.67 -9.57 4.17
C ILE A 572 -10.98 -10.39 2.92
N GLY A 573 -12.08 -10.07 2.25
CA GLY A 573 -12.45 -10.65 0.97
C GLY A 573 -11.80 -9.92 -0.20
N LEU A 574 -11.88 -10.54 -1.37
CA LEU A 574 -11.43 -9.93 -2.62
C LEU A 574 -12.62 -9.29 -3.34
N VAL A 575 -12.42 -8.13 -3.93
CA VAL A 575 -13.44 -7.44 -4.75
C VAL A 575 -13.71 -8.27 -6.02
N PRO A 576 -14.95 -8.75 -6.23
CA PRO A 576 -15.29 -9.47 -7.45
C PRO A 576 -15.23 -8.52 -8.67
N LYS A 577 -14.69 -8.99 -9.80
CA LYS A 577 -14.41 -8.14 -10.97
C LYS A 577 -15.66 -7.42 -11.49
N ASP A 578 -16.74 -8.15 -11.70
CA ASP A 578 -17.98 -7.60 -12.27
C ASP A 578 -18.68 -6.65 -11.29
N GLU A 579 -18.73 -7.02 -10.01
CA GLU A 579 -19.34 -6.19 -8.96
C GLU A 579 -18.55 -4.90 -8.75
N GLY A 580 -17.20 -4.95 -8.74
CA GLY A 580 -16.36 -3.78 -8.60
C GLY A 580 -16.54 -2.79 -9.76
N VAL A 581 -16.52 -3.27 -11.01
CA VAL A 581 -16.79 -2.42 -12.19
C VAL A 581 -18.20 -1.85 -12.14
N PHE A 582 -19.20 -2.68 -11.81
CA PHE A 582 -20.59 -2.21 -11.69
C PHE A 582 -20.73 -1.13 -10.60
N ALA A 583 -20.13 -1.33 -9.43
CA ALA A 583 -20.14 -0.36 -8.34
C ALA A 583 -19.53 0.98 -8.76
N LEU A 584 -18.38 0.96 -9.46
CA LEU A 584 -17.78 2.19 -9.98
C LEU A 584 -18.71 2.93 -10.92
N LEU A 585 -19.32 2.24 -11.88
CA LEU A 585 -20.24 2.88 -12.82
C LEU A 585 -21.51 3.40 -12.13
N ALA A 586 -21.98 2.72 -11.09
CA ALA A 586 -23.09 3.20 -10.26
C ALA A 586 -22.71 4.46 -9.46
N GLU A 587 -21.47 4.53 -8.92
CA GLU A 587 -20.94 5.75 -8.30
C GLU A 587 -20.90 6.92 -9.28
N LEU A 588 -20.40 6.70 -10.49
CA LEU A 588 -20.33 7.75 -11.52
C LEU A 588 -21.73 8.22 -11.95
N ALA A 589 -22.70 7.33 -11.97
CA ALA A 589 -24.08 7.60 -12.32
C ALA A 589 -24.90 8.21 -11.16
N CYS A 590 -24.35 8.29 -9.94
CA CYS A 590 -25.05 8.78 -8.77
C CYS A 590 -25.06 10.32 -8.71
N THR A 591 -26.23 10.91 -8.49
CA THR A 591 -26.42 12.37 -8.36
C THR A 591 -26.01 12.88 -6.97
N LYS A 592 -25.97 12.01 -5.95
CA LYS A 592 -25.47 12.34 -4.62
C LYS A 592 -23.95 12.22 -4.60
N VAL A 593 -23.28 13.35 -4.58
CA VAL A 593 -21.84 13.43 -4.78
C VAL A 593 -21.07 13.14 -3.49
N GLU A 594 -20.27 12.07 -3.51
CA GLU A 594 -19.17 11.82 -2.55
C GLU A 594 -17.87 11.87 -3.34
N ALA A 595 -16.91 12.71 -2.93
CA ALA A 595 -15.63 12.82 -3.63
C ALA A 595 -14.69 11.65 -3.31
N GLN A 596 -14.98 10.89 -2.24
CA GLN A 596 -14.22 9.73 -1.81
C GLN A 596 -15.16 8.64 -1.32
N VAL A 597 -14.95 7.41 -1.82
CA VAL A 597 -15.66 6.21 -1.38
C VAL A 597 -14.69 5.07 -1.15
N VAL A 598 -15.04 4.16 -0.24
CA VAL A 598 -14.31 2.91 -0.01
C VAL A 598 -15.16 1.76 -0.52
N LEU A 599 -14.62 0.99 -1.45
CA LEU A 599 -15.26 -0.18 -2.04
C LEU A 599 -14.42 -1.42 -1.72
N MET A 600 -14.89 -2.29 -0.83
CA MET A 600 -14.12 -3.42 -0.33
C MET A 600 -15.00 -4.58 0.08
N SER A 601 -14.42 -5.79 0.12
CA SER A 601 -15.04 -6.95 0.75
C SER A 601 -14.45 -7.12 2.16
N GLY A 602 -15.31 -7.02 3.18
CA GLY A 602 -14.93 -7.07 4.58
C GLY A 602 -15.26 -5.80 5.36
N LYS A 603 -15.11 -5.87 6.67
CA LYS A 603 -15.42 -4.76 7.58
C LYS A 603 -14.19 -3.88 7.82
N PRO A 604 -14.35 -2.57 8.11
CA PRO A 604 -13.24 -1.69 8.50
C PRO A 604 -12.37 -2.26 9.61
N ALA A 605 -12.95 -2.94 10.61
CA ALA A 605 -12.25 -3.59 11.71
C ALA A 605 -11.23 -4.64 11.24
N SER A 606 -11.53 -5.39 10.17
CA SER A 606 -10.60 -6.39 9.59
C SER A 606 -9.32 -5.74 9.03
N PHE A 607 -9.42 -4.52 8.52
CA PHE A 607 -8.29 -3.74 8.04
C PHE A 607 -7.57 -3.00 9.18
N LEU A 608 -8.26 -2.69 10.28
CA LEU A 608 -7.70 -2.01 11.43
C LEU A 608 -6.96 -2.95 12.41
N GLY A 609 -7.26 -4.26 12.43
CA GLY A 609 -6.62 -5.22 13.32
C GLY A 609 -6.71 -4.83 14.80
N ASP A 610 -5.67 -5.12 15.58
CA ASP A 610 -5.64 -4.90 17.03
C ASP A 610 -5.78 -3.45 17.49
N LEU A 611 -5.67 -2.46 16.59
CA LEU A 611 -5.88 -1.04 16.92
C LEU A 611 -7.34 -0.71 17.30
N VAL A 612 -8.29 -1.62 17.05
CA VAL A 612 -9.73 -1.41 17.35
C VAL A 612 -10.10 -1.80 18.79
N SER A 613 -9.33 -2.69 19.43
CA SER A 613 -9.72 -3.24 20.75
C SER A 613 -9.74 -2.18 21.87
N GLU A 614 -9.00 -1.09 21.75
CA GLU A 614 -8.96 -0.02 22.75
C GLU A 614 -9.98 1.12 22.48
N ALA A 615 -10.37 1.34 21.22
CA ALA A 615 -11.35 2.37 20.88
C ALA A 615 -12.81 1.96 21.13
N ALA A 616 -13.11 0.66 21.11
CA ALA A 616 -14.46 0.11 21.33
C ALA A 616 -14.84 -0.02 22.83
N GLY A 617 -13.88 0.12 23.74
CA GLY A 617 -14.10 -0.03 25.19
C GLY A 617 -14.71 1.19 25.90
N HIS A 618 -14.92 2.32 25.21
CA HIS A 618 -15.42 3.57 25.83
C HIS A 618 -16.77 4.03 25.28
N GLY A 619 -17.55 3.14 24.67
CA GLY A 619 -18.86 3.46 24.10
C GLY A 619 -19.84 2.31 24.21
N ALA A 620 -20.15 1.84 25.44
CA ALA A 620 -21.32 1.02 25.78
C ALA A 620 -22.14 1.73 26.83
#